data_49562fee50ef0bd1ea00dd8d2d1eb64b
#
_entry.id   49562fee50ef0bd1ea00dd8d2d1eb64b
#
_cell.length_a   1.000
_cell.length_b   1.000
_cell.length_c   1.000
_cell.angle_alpha   90.00
_cell.angle_beta   90.00
_cell.angle_gamma   90.00
#
_symmetry.space_group_name_H-M   'P 1'
#
loop_
_entity.id
_entity.type
_entity.pdbx_description
1 polymer ?
#
loop_
_entity_poly.entity_id
_entity_poly.type
_entity_poly.pdbx_seq_one_letter_code
_entity_poly.pdbx_strand_id
1 'polypeptide(L)'
;MTIGTNLAAQSSANDLTRTSTALTKSLAKLSSGSRIVNAYDDAGGLAISMRFDSKIERANAAKDNVSNAQSFSNTQDGYLKRVAKTLNRMSELVMLSLDGTKGDGDRTLYNNEFTQLKSYITDLANKEFNSVSLFSASTVESVIDSEGTSFVMSGINLGATSTTYNAVTQGSSNISTTGAATTALSAVRTAITQLASDRANVGANQSRLNMASDYLAATIETFTAATSAIKDVNVATESTEFSRQNILNQSTTAMLAQANQLPQSVLRLLPN
;
A
#
# COMPACT_ATOMS: atom_id res chain seq x y z
N MET A 1 71.16 16.18 -3.44
CA MET A 1 70.39 15.22 -2.62
C MET A 1 70.64 15.54 -1.15
N THR A 2 69.61 15.89 -0.42
CA THR A 2 69.72 16.09 1.06
C THR A 2 69.54 14.74 1.76
N ILE A 3 70.55 14.31 2.51
CA ILE A 3 70.55 13.00 3.21
C ILE A 3 69.52 13.00 4.37
N GLY A 4 69.14 14.20 4.89
CA GLY A 4 68.23 14.33 6.03
C GLY A 4 66.73 14.24 5.68
N THR A 5 66.34 14.45 4.42
CA THR A 5 64.94 14.39 3.97
C THR A 5 64.81 13.67 2.64
N ASN A 6 64.20 12.48 2.66
CA ASN A 6 63.93 11.72 1.45
C ASN A 6 62.56 12.13 0.84
N LEU A 7 62.59 13.20 0.02
CA LEU A 7 61.42 13.75 -0.62
C LEU A 7 60.70 12.73 -1.53
N ALA A 8 61.47 11.85 -2.22
CA ALA A 8 60.90 10.81 -3.07
C ALA A 8 60.14 9.74 -2.26
N ALA A 9 60.65 9.34 -1.10
CA ALA A 9 59.93 8.44 -0.22
C ALA A 9 58.70 9.10 0.38
N GLN A 10 58.75 10.39 0.74
CA GLN A 10 57.63 11.14 1.27
C GLN A 10 56.52 11.30 0.21
N SER A 11 56.85 11.57 -1.04
CA SER A 11 55.89 11.60 -2.16
C SER A 11 55.25 10.23 -2.36
N SER A 12 56.06 9.15 -2.42
CA SER A 12 55.54 7.80 -2.58
C SER A 12 54.62 7.36 -1.41
N ALA A 13 54.92 7.79 -0.18
CA ALA A 13 54.09 7.52 1.00
C ALA A 13 52.73 8.26 0.91
N ASN A 14 52.73 9.52 0.44
CA ASN A 14 51.49 10.26 0.20
C ASN A 14 50.66 9.60 -0.91
N ASP A 15 51.28 9.17 -2.00
CA ASP A 15 50.58 8.47 -3.08
C ASP A 15 50.03 7.11 -2.63
N LEU A 16 50.76 6.36 -1.79
CA LEU A 16 50.27 5.13 -1.19
C LEU A 16 49.04 5.38 -0.30
N THR A 17 49.04 6.43 0.51
CA THR A 17 47.89 6.82 1.34
C THR A 17 46.67 7.15 0.49
N ARG A 18 46.86 7.91 -0.60
CA ARG A 18 45.77 8.28 -1.54
C ARG A 18 45.18 7.05 -2.25
N THR A 19 46.05 6.17 -2.78
CA THR A 19 45.60 4.94 -3.46
C THR A 19 44.94 3.95 -2.50
N SER A 20 45.43 3.81 -1.28
CA SER A 20 44.82 2.97 -0.24
C SER A 20 43.43 3.50 0.15
N THR A 21 43.27 4.82 0.32
CA THR A 21 41.97 5.45 0.61
C THR A 21 41.00 5.27 -0.56
N ALA A 22 41.44 5.45 -1.80
CA ALA A 22 40.60 5.24 -2.99
C ALA A 22 40.21 3.76 -3.14
N LEU A 23 41.10 2.83 -2.88
CA LEU A 23 40.83 1.39 -2.90
C LEU A 23 39.75 1.02 -1.86
N THR A 24 39.87 1.51 -0.62
CA THR A 24 38.90 1.28 0.44
C THR A 24 37.53 1.87 0.08
N LYS A 25 37.49 3.04 -0.52
CA LYS A 25 36.26 3.69 -0.99
C LYS A 25 35.59 2.88 -2.10
N SER A 26 36.34 2.41 -3.09
CA SER A 26 35.81 1.57 -4.17
C SER A 26 35.31 0.23 -3.65
N LEU A 27 36.02 -0.39 -2.71
CA LEU A 27 35.59 -1.61 -2.02
C LEU A 27 34.26 -1.41 -1.26
N ALA A 28 34.12 -0.29 -0.54
CA ALA A 28 32.91 0.02 0.19
C ALA A 28 31.69 0.18 -0.76
N LYS A 29 31.86 0.83 -1.91
CA LYS A 29 30.80 0.95 -2.94
C LYS A 29 30.44 -0.41 -3.54
N LEU A 30 31.41 -1.25 -3.88
CA LEU A 30 31.17 -2.60 -4.40
C LEU A 30 30.47 -3.49 -3.36
N SER A 31 30.89 -3.40 -2.11
CA SER A 31 30.32 -4.19 -1.02
C SER A 31 28.88 -3.78 -0.67
N SER A 32 28.58 -2.48 -0.70
CA SER A 32 27.23 -1.96 -0.43
C SER A 32 26.30 -1.99 -1.65
N GLY A 33 26.83 -2.13 -2.86
CA GLY A 33 26.08 -1.96 -4.11
C GLY A 33 25.65 -0.52 -4.37
N SER A 34 26.08 0.44 -3.52
CA SER A 34 25.65 1.83 -3.58
C SER A 34 26.79 2.75 -4.01
N ARG A 35 26.50 3.70 -4.90
CA ARG A 35 27.39 4.78 -5.33
C ARG A 35 27.64 5.79 -4.20
N ILE A 36 26.61 6.01 -3.38
CA ILE A 36 26.63 6.94 -2.24
C ILE A 36 26.70 6.10 -0.96
N VAL A 37 27.87 5.99 -0.39
CA VAL A 37 28.10 5.24 0.87
C VAL A 37 28.08 6.18 2.07
N ASN A 38 28.64 7.38 1.91
CA ASN A 38 28.71 8.39 2.96
C ASN A 38 28.11 9.70 2.48
N ALA A 39 27.62 10.50 3.44
CA ALA A 39 26.95 11.78 3.15
C ALA A 39 27.86 12.78 2.39
N TYR A 40 29.19 12.69 2.55
CA TYR A 40 30.14 13.56 1.84
C TYR A 40 30.39 13.13 0.39
N ASP A 41 29.95 11.93 -0.03
CA ASP A 41 30.12 11.47 -1.42
C ASP A 41 29.20 12.24 -2.38
N ASP A 42 27.95 12.41 -1.97
CA ASP A 42 26.93 13.22 -2.67
C ASP A 42 25.79 13.57 -1.70
N ALA A 43 25.90 14.70 -1.02
CA ALA A 43 24.90 15.15 -0.05
C ALA A 43 23.55 15.48 -0.71
N GLY A 44 23.57 15.98 -1.95
CA GLY A 44 22.35 16.28 -2.72
C GLY A 44 21.61 15.02 -3.14
N GLY A 45 22.33 14.07 -3.72
CA GLY A 45 21.78 12.76 -4.13
C GLY A 45 21.26 11.98 -2.93
N LEU A 46 21.99 11.98 -1.80
CA LEU A 46 21.54 11.33 -0.56
C LEU A 46 20.23 11.94 -0.06
N ALA A 47 20.12 13.27 0.01
CA ALA A 47 18.91 13.94 0.48
C ALA A 47 17.70 13.67 -0.43
N ILE A 48 17.89 13.54 -1.74
CA ILE A 48 16.83 13.19 -2.69
C ILE A 48 16.43 11.72 -2.51
N SER A 49 17.40 10.80 -2.41
CA SER A 49 17.10 9.37 -2.23
C SER A 49 16.34 9.12 -0.93
N MET A 50 16.73 9.74 0.17
CA MET A 50 16.00 9.63 1.46
C MET A 50 14.56 10.12 1.37
N ARG A 51 14.30 11.20 0.59
CA ARG A 51 12.92 11.66 0.36
C ARG A 51 12.12 10.67 -0.49
N PHE A 52 12.74 10.05 -1.48
CA PHE A 52 12.08 9.03 -2.29
C PHE A 52 11.85 7.75 -1.49
N ASP A 53 12.82 7.28 -0.71
CA ASP A 53 12.67 6.14 0.19
C ASP A 53 11.48 6.36 1.14
N SER A 54 11.39 7.54 1.77
CA SER A 54 10.26 7.91 2.62
C SER A 54 8.92 7.99 1.87
N LYS A 55 8.91 8.42 0.60
CA LYS A 55 7.68 8.40 -0.23
C LYS A 55 7.26 6.98 -0.58
N ILE A 56 8.21 6.10 -0.87
CA ILE A 56 7.96 4.68 -1.15
C ILE A 56 7.33 4.01 0.08
N GLU A 57 7.87 4.23 1.27
CA GLU A 57 7.33 3.68 2.52
C GLU A 57 5.90 4.16 2.77
N ARG A 58 5.62 5.46 2.60
CA ARG A 58 4.25 5.99 2.73
C ARG A 58 3.31 5.45 1.65
N ALA A 59 3.78 5.28 0.41
CA ALA A 59 2.99 4.71 -0.66
C ALA A 59 2.66 3.23 -0.41
N ASN A 60 3.59 2.45 0.17
CA ASN A 60 3.33 1.09 0.60
C ASN A 60 2.26 1.04 1.71
N ALA A 61 2.38 1.89 2.74
CA ALA A 61 1.38 1.99 3.79
C ALA A 61 -0.01 2.39 3.24
N ALA A 62 -0.06 3.35 2.30
CA ALA A 62 -1.30 3.72 1.62
C ALA A 62 -1.88 2.57 0.80
N LYS A 63 -1.05 1.77 0.14
CA LYS A 63 -1.46 0.58 -0.61
C LYS A 63 -2.08 -0.48 0.31
N ASP A 64 -1.53 -0.69 1.50
CA ASP A 64 -2.09 -1.58 2.51
C ASP A 64 -3.46 -1.06 3.01
N ASN A 65 -3.59 0.24 3.21
CA ASN A 65 -4.87 0.87 3.57
C ASN A 65 -5.92 0.68 2.46
N VAL A 66 -5.54 0.87 1.20
CA VAL A 66 -6.42 0.62 0.05
C VAL A 66 -6.85 -0.86 -0.01
N SER A 67 -5.95 -1.80 0.23
CA SER A 67 -6.25 -3.24 0.28
C SER A 67 -7.24 -3.57 1.40
N ASN A 68 -7.09 -2.97 2.57
CA ASN A 68 -8.03 -3.12 3.68
C ASN A 68 -9.41 -2.54 3.33
N ALA A 69 -9.46 -1.36 2.70
CA ALA A 69 -10.70 -0.74 2.24
C ALA A 69 -11.40 -1.58 1.16
N GLN A 70 -10.64 -2.21 0.25
CA GLN A 70 -11.16 -3.16 -0.74
C GLN A 70 -11.79 -4.38 -0.06
N SER A 71 -11.11 -4.94 0.96
CA SER A 71 -11.60 -6.10 1.74
C SER A 71 -12.90 -5.75 2.48
N PHE A 72 -12.97 -4.55 3.08
CA PHE A 72 -14.17 -4.02 3.69
C PHE A 72 -15.31 -3.92 2.67
N SER A 73 -15.06 -3.29 1.52
CA SER A 73 -16.06 -3.08 0.46
C SER A 73 -16.53 -4.39 -0.17
N ASN A 74 -15.64 -5.37 -0.36
CA ASN A 74 -15.99 -6.71 -0.85
C ASN A 74 -16.87 -7.46 0.14
N THR A 75 -16.56 -7.37 1.43
CA THR A 75 -17.37 -7.97 2.50
C THR A 75 -18.75 -7.32 2.54
N GLN A 76 -18.82 -6.00 2.42
CA GLN A 76 -20.07 -5.24 2.38
C GLN A 76 -20.96 -5.68 1.19
N ASP A 77 -20.41 -5.77 -0.05
CA ASP A 77 -21.15 -6.28 -1.21
C ASP A 77 -21.63 -7.73 -1.02
N GLY A 78 -20.81 -8.57 -0.39
CA GLY A 78 -21.18 -9.95 -0.05
C GLY A 78 -22.42 -10.04 0.83
N TYR A 79 -22.56 -9.16 1.83
CA TYR A 79 -23.75 -9.08 2.66
C TYR A 79 -24.93 -8.44 1.90
N LEU A 80 -24.71 -7.39 1.09
CA LEU A 80 -25.77 -6.78 0.28
C LEU A 80 -26.37 -7.79 -0.72
N LYS A 81 -25.60 -8.71 -1.28
CA LYS A 81 -26.09 -9.85 -2.09
C LYS A 81 -27.06 -10.73 -1.30
N ARG A 82 -26.78 -10.97 -0.03
CA ARG A 82 -27.67 -11.76 0.85
C ARG A 82 -28.98 -10.97 1.11
N VAL A 83 -28.87 -9.68 1.39
CA VAL A 83 -30.05 -8.80 1.55
C VAL A 83 -30.91 -8.80 0.28
N ALA A 84 -30.28 -8.74 -0.91
CA ALA A 84 -30.98 -8.84 -2.19
C ALA A 84 -31.83 -10.13 -2.31
N LYS A 85 -31.19 -11.27 -2.00
CA LYS A 85 -31.89 -12.57 -2.02
C LYS A 85 -33.05 -12.62 -1.04
N THR A 86 -32.87 -12.04 0.16
CA THR A 86 -33.90 -11.98 1.19
C THR A 86 -35.08 -11.09 0.76
N LEU A 87 -34.81 -9.89 0.23
CA LEU A 87 -35.86 -8.98 -0.26
C LEU A 87 -36.63 -9.59 -1.43
N ASN A 88 -35.97 -10.31 -2.36
CA ASN A 88 -36.66 -11.02 -3.43
C ASN A 88 -37.58 -12.09 -2.88
N ARG A 89 -37.18 -12.87 -1.89
CA ARG A 89 -38.05 -13.86 -1.25
C ARG A 89 -39.22 -13.20 -0.51
N MET A 90 -38.98 -12.07 0.17
CA MET A 90 -40.03 -11.29 0.78
C MET A 90 -41.02 -10.79 -0.25
N SER A 91 -40.56 -10.33 -1.44
CA SER A 91 -41.44 -9.92 -2.55
C SER A 91 -42.33 -11.06 -3.04
N GLU A 92 -41.80 -12.28 -3.17
CA GLU A 92 -42.59 -13.48 -3.52
C GLU A 92 -43.68 -13.77 -2.49
N LEU A 93 -43.33 -13.75 -1.19
CA LEU A 93 -44.30 -13.97 -0.12
C LEU A 93 -45.43 -12.93 -0.11
N VAL A 94 -45.09 -11.67 -0.37
CA VAL A 94 -46.07 -10.59 -0.51
C VAL A 94 -47.01 -10.89 -1.68
N MET A 95 -46.50 -11.29 -2.84
CA MET A 95 -47.35 -11.61 -4.01
C MET A 95 -48.25 -12.81 -3.72
N LEU A 96 -47.78 -13.85 -3.03
CA LEU A 96 -48.58 -15.01 -2.61
C LEU A 96 -49.69 -14.57 -1.60
N SER A 97 -49.41 -13.62 -0.74
CA SER A 97 -50.40 -13.09 0.22
C SER A 97 -51.44 -12.18 -0.43
N LEU A 98 -51.13 -11.58 -1.58
CA LEU A 98 -52.13 -10.75 -2.33
C LEU A 98 -53.15 -11.57 -3.13
N ASP A 99 -52.90 -12.89 -3.29
CA ASP A 99 -53.83 -13.77 -4.01
C ASP A 99 -55.21 -13.81 -3.29
N GLY A 100 -56.24 -13.45 -4.01
CA GLY A 100 -57.64 -13.44 -3.49
C GLY A 100 -58.20 -14.82 -3.19
N THR A 101 -57.52 -15.90 -3.64
CA THR A 101 -57.93 -17.30 -3.36
C THR A 101 -57.45 -17.79 -1.98
N LYS A 102 -56.63 -17.00 -1.30
CA LYS A 102 -56.06 -17.35 0.02
C LYS A 102 -56.89 -16.74 1.15
N GLY A 103 -57.08 -17.54 2.17
CA GLY A 103 -57.67 -17.05 3.42
C GLY A 103 -56.67 -16.34 4.32
N ASP A 104 -57.14 -15.61 5.34
CA ASP A 104 -56.24 -14.91 6.27
C ASP A 104 -55.39 -15.88 7.11
N GLY A 105 -55.86 -17.13 7.31
CA GLY A 105 -55.07 -18.20 7.90
C GLY A 105 -53.83 -18.55 7.07
N ASP A 106 -53.97 -18.67 5.76
CA ASP A 106 -52.84 -18.94 4.85
C ASP A 106 -51.85 -17.75 4.82
N ARG A 107 -52.36 -16.52 4.79
CA ARG A 107 -51.57 -15.30 4.86
C ARG A 107 -50.77 -15.21 6.15
N THR A 108 -51.33 -15.70 7.26
CA THR A 108 -50.58 -15.76 8.53
C THR A 108 -49.40 -16.68 8.47
N LEU A 109 -49.47 -17.82 7.74
CA LEU A 109 -48.36 -18.71 7.52
C LEU A 109 -47.23 -18.05 6.70
N TYR A 110 -47.60 -17.33 5.62
CA TYR A 110 -46.61 -16.55 4.84
C TYR A 110 -46.01 -15.42 5.67
N ASN A 111 -46.82 -14.77 6.54
CA ASN A 111 -46.33 -13.72 7.42
C ASN A 111 -45.30 -14.22 8.46
N ASN A 112 -45.36 -15.47 8.90
CA ASN A 112 -44.37 -16.05 9.78
C ASN A 112 -42.98 -16.12 9.09
N GLU A 113 -42.96 -16.59 7.84
CA GLU A 113 -41.68 -16.59 7.06
C GLU A 113 -41.20 -15.15 6.79
N PHE A 114 -42.15 -14.25 6.40
CA PHE A 114 -41.82 -12.84 6.18
C PHE A 114 -41.16 -12.18 7.42
N THR A 115 -41.67 -12.49 8.61
CA THR A 115 -41.14 -11.97 9.87
C THR A 115 -39.74 -12.50 10.16
N GLN A 116 -39.45 -13.78 9.87
CA GLN A 116 -38.12 -14.35 10.01
C GLN A 116 -37.12 -13.68 9.04
N LEU A 117 -37.54 -13.41 7.81
CA LEU A 117 -36.72 -12.70 6.83
C LEU A 117 -36.44 -11.23 7.24
N LYS A 118 -37.40 -10.55 7.88
CA LYS A 118 -37.21 -9.23 8.50
C LYS A 118 -36.11 -9.27 9.55
N SER A 119 -36.20 -10.21 10.49
CA SER A 119 -35.19 -10.38 11.54
C SER A 119 -33.82 -10.68 10.94
N TYR A 120 -33.75 -11.52 9.91
CA TYR A 120 -32.49 -11.83 9.24
C TYR A 120 -31.84 -10.58 8.61
N ILE A 121 -32.58 -9.67 7.98
CA ILE A 121 -32.02 -8.40 7.46
C ILE A 121 -31.50 -7.54 8.62
N THR A 122 -32.22 -7.48 9.74
CA THR A 122 -31.81 -6.73 10.93
C THR A 122 -30.52 -7.30 11.51
N ASP A 123 -30.37 -8.63 11.55
CA ASP A 123 -29.14 -9.30 12.00
C ASP A 123 -27.95 -9.02 11.06
N LEU A 124 -28.20 -8.91 9.75
CA LEU A 124 -27.18 -8.50 8.78
C LEU A 124 -26.77 -7.04 8.97
N ALA A 125 -27.70 -6.16 9.33
CA ALA A 125 -27.40 -4.75 9.58
C ALA A 125 -26.41 -4.51 10.73
N ASN A 126 -26.31 -5.46 11.67
CA ASN A 126 -25.40 -5.40 12.82
C ASN A 126 -24.02 -6.07 12.58
N LYS A 127 -23.70 -6.40 11.31
CA LYS A 127 -22.41 -7.02 11.00
C LYS A 127 -21.29 -5.99 10.94
N GLU A 128 -20.14 -6.42 11.41
CA GLU A 128 -18.93 -5.61 11.51
C GLU A 128 -17.77 -6.26 10.75
N PHE A 129 -16.85 -5.44 10.32
CA PHE A 129 -15.54 -5.83 9.81
C PHE A 129 -14.46 -5.18 10.68
N ASN A 130 -13.70 -5.97 11.41
CA ASN A 130 -12.67 -5.49 12.33
C ASN A 130 -13.20 -4.40 13.32
N SER A 131 -14.36 -4.66 13.95
CA SER A 131 -15.05 -3.73 14.87
C SER A 131 -15.55 -2.42 14.24
N VAL A 132 -15.53 -2.32 12.92
CA VAL A 132 -16.16 -1.23 12.16
C VAL A 132 -17.47 -1.74 11.58
N SER A 133 -18.57 -1.05 11.85
CA SER A 133 -19.89 -1.45 11.31
C SER A 133 -19.88 -1.36 9.79
N LEU A 134 -20.34 -2.44 9.14
CA LEU A 134 -20.48 -2.48 7.68
C LEU A 134 -21.67 -1.65 7.19
N PHE A 135 -22.67 -1.44 8.04
CA PHE A 135 -23.98 -0.88 7.68
C PHE A 135 -24.41 0.23 8.63
N SER A 136 -23.55 1.24 8.77
CA SER A 136 -23.86 2.47 9.50
C SER A 136 -24.04 3.65 8.54
N ALA A 137 -24.71 4.70 8.98
CA ALA A 137 -24.78 5.96 8.25
C ALA A 137 -23.42 6.70 8.20
N SER A 138 -22.45 6.28 9.02
CA SER A 138 -21.13 6.91 9.09
C SER A 138 -20.32 6.57 7.85
N THR A 139 -19.57 7.54 7.37
CA THR A 139 -18.60 7.36 6.29
C THR A 139 -17.33 6.64 6.81
N VAL A 140 -16.71 5.87 5.94
CA VAL A 140 -15.41 5.26 6.19
C VAL A 140 -14.37 5.94 5.31
N GLU A 141 -13.30 6.42 5.90
CA GLU A 141 -12.22 7.08 5.18
C GLU A 141 -11.02 6.14 5.05
N SER A 142 -10.42 6.12 3.85
CA SER A 142 -9.19 5.41 3.57
C SER A 142 -8.19 6.34 2.91
N VAL A 143 -6.95 6.35 3.39
CA VAL A 143 -5.85 7.09 2.76
C VAL A 143 -5.44 6.36 1.49
N ILE A 144 -5.43 7.07 0.36
CA ILE A 144 -5.24 6.50 -0.98
C ILE A 144 -3.97 6.98 -1.69
N ASP A 145 -3.16 7.84 -1.07
CA ASP A 145 -1.90 8.29 -1.64
C ASP A 145 -0.81 8.51 -0.58
N SER A 146 0.43 8.74 -1.04
CA SER A 146 1.60 8.98 -0.18
C SER A 146 1.63 10.35 0.50
N GLU A 147 0.75 11.28 0.13
CA GLU A 147 0.67 12.63 0.68
C GLU A 147 -0.47 12.76 1.72
N GLY A 148 -1.21 11.68 1.98
CA GLY A 148 -2.26 11.63 3.01
C GLY A 148 -3.65 12.01 2.49
N THR A 149 -3.86 12.04 1.17
CA THR A 149 -5.20 12.27 0.61
C THR A 149 -6.11 11.11 0.97
N SER A 150 -7.28 11.41 1.55
CA SER A 150 -8.27 10.40 1.92
C SER A 150 -9.36 10.27 0.86
N PHE A 151 -9.84 9.04 0.72
CA PHE A 151 -11.05 8.71 -0.01
C PHE A 151 -12.15 8.35 0.96
N VAL A 152 -13.27 9.07 0.85
CA VAL A 152 -14.44 8.87 1.69
C VAL A 152 -15.41 7.92 0.99
N MET A 153 -15.67 6.77 1.60
CA MET A 153 -16.72 5.84 1.20
C MET A 153 -18.01 6.19 1.95
N SER A 154 -19.10 6.42 1.20
CA SER A 154 -20.40 6.71 1.79
C SER A 154 -20.91 5.53 2.61
N GLY A 155 -21.42 5.80 3.79
CA GLY A 155 -22.07 4.79 4.64
C GLY A 155 -23.35 4.26 4.00
N ILE A 156 -23.63 2.98 4.22
CA ILE A 156 -24.86 2.31 3.82
C ILE A 156 -25.60 1.92 5.09
N ASN A 157 -26.79 2.48 5.28
CA ASN A 157 -27.57 2.22 6.49
C ASN A 157 -28.69 1.22 6.22
N LEU A 158 -28.51 -0.02 6.69
CA LEU A 158 -29.54 -1.06 6.70
C LEU A 158 -30.34 -1.09 8.02
N GLY A 159 -29.91 -0.35 9.03
CA GLY A 159 -30.43 -0.42 10.39
C GLY A 159 -31.73 0.35 10.60
N ALA A 160 -32.16 0.39 11.84
CA ALA A 160 -33.43 1.00 12.28
C ALA A 160 -33.55 2.52 11.99
N THR A 161 -32.44 3.22 11.74
CA THR A 161 -32.42 4.65 11.40
C THR A 161 -32.57 4.92 9.89
N SER A 162 -32.53 3.87 9.05
CA SER A 162 -32.80 3.99 7.61
C SER A 162 -34.27 4.15 7.36
N THR A 163 -34.71 5.23 6.70
CA THR A 163 -36.10 5.44 6.34
C THR A 163 -36.63 4.39 5.36
N THR A 164 -35.80 3.89 4.47
CA THR A 164 -36.15 2.95 3.40
C THR A 164 -36.22 1.52 3.87
N TYR A 165 -35.12 1.03 4.48
CA TYR A 165 -35.08 -0.36 4.97
C TYR A 165 -35.93 -0.55 6.23
N ASN A 166 -36.04 0.48 7.05
CA ASN A 166 -36.88 0.45 8.25
C ASN A 166 -38.37 0.22 7.92
N ALA A 167 -38.84 0.74 6.80
CA ALA A 167 -40.24 0.49 6.33
C ALA A 167 -40.51 -1.03 6.12
N VAL A 168 -39.46 -1.80 5.80
CA VAL A 168 -39.55 -3.26 5.64
C VAL A 168 -39.23 -4.00 6.93
N THR A 169 -38.15 -3.60 7.66
CA THR A 169 -37.57 -4.39 8.75
C THR A 169 -38.15 -4.08 10.12
N GLN A 170 -38.52 -2.82 10.37
CA GLN A 170 -38.98 -2.40 11.69
C GLN A 170 -40.51 -2.11 11.60
N GLY A 171 -41.23 -1.58 11.43
CA GLY A 171 -42.61 -1.18 11.42
C GLY A 171 -43.64 -2.34 11.56
N SER A 172 -44.88 -1.98 11.56
CA SER A 172 -46.02 -2.89 11.46
C SER A 172 -46.14 -3.54 10.07
N SER A 173 -45.02 -3.59 9.29
CA SER A 173 -45.00 -4.27 8.00
C SER A 173 -45.25 -5.75 8.20
N ASN A 174 -46.42 -6.18 7.78
CA ASN A 174 -46.92 -7.56 7.82
C ASN A 174 -47.70 -7.86 6.54
N ILE A 175 -47.95 -9.11 6.29
CA ILE A 175 -48.68 -9.57 5.11
C ILE A 175 -49.88 -10.44 5.47
N SER A 176 -50.43 -10.29 6.70
CA SER A 176 -51.52 -11.10 7.21
C SER A 176 -52.86 -10.71 6.62
N THR A 177 -52.98 -9.55 5.97
CA THR A 177 -54.16 -9.08 5.26
C THR A 177 -53.79 -8.50 3.89
N THR A 178 -54.72 -8.50 2.95
CA THR A 178 -54.47 -7.96 1.60
C THR A 178 -54.02 -6.49 1.61
N GLY A 179 -54.63 -5.66 2.48
CA GLY A 179 -54.28 -4.24 2.59
C GLY A 179 -52.87 -4.04 3.14
N ALA A 180 -52.46 -4.84 4.16
CA ALA A 180 -51.12 -4.81 4.71
C ALA A 180 -50.10 -5.32 3.67
N ALA A 181 -50.44 -6.38 2.92
CA ALA A 181 -49.60 -6.92 1.85
C ALA A 181 -49.33 -5.90 0.72
N THR A 182 -50.32 -5.09 0.35
CA THR A 182 -50.17 -4.00 -0.64
C THR A 182 -49.14 -2.95 -0.15
N THR A 183 -49.22 -2.56 1.11
CA THR A 183 -48.27 -1.63 1.73
C THR A 183 -46.86 -2.25 1.81
N ALA A 184 -46.76 -3.52 2.23
CA ALA A 184 -45.49 -4.25 2.28
C ALA A 184 -44.85 -4.39 0.90
N LEU A 185 -45.64 -4.62 -0.16
CA LEU A 185 -45.14 -4.66 -1.54
C LEU A 185 -44.44 -3.36 -1.94
N SER A 186 -45.08 -2.23 -1.65
CA SER A 186 -44.51 -0.91 -1.93
C SER A 186 -43.17 -0.71 -1.17
N ALA A 187 -43.13 -1.04 0.12
CA ALA A 187 -41.95 -0.94 0.95
C ALA A 187 -40.81 -1.83 0.43
N VAL A 188 -41.10 -3.11 0.11
CA VAL A 188 -40.08 -4.04 -0.43
C VAL A 188 -39.56 -3.57 -1.77
N ARG A 189 -40.40 -3.07 -2.69
CA ARG A 189 -39.95 -2.50 -3.97
C ARG A 189 -39.03 -1.31 -3.78
N THR A 190 -39.34 -0.40 -2.88
CA THR A 190 -38.51 0.76 -2.56
C THR A 190 -37.16 0.29 -1.97
N ALA A 191 -37.18 -0.70 -1.08
CA ALA A 191 -35.96 -1.26 -0.50
C ALA A 191 -35.06 -1.94 -1.56
N ILE A 192 -35.65 -2.65 -2.53
CA ILE A 192 -34.89 -3.28 -3.64
C ILE A 192 -34.25 -2.19 -4.52
N THR A 193 -34.96 -1.10 -4.83
CA THR A 193 -34.42 0.02 -5.60
C THR A 193 -33.27 0.70 -4.87
N GLN A 194 -33.42 0.93 -3.57
CA GLN A 194 -32.35 1.50 -2.74
C GLN A 194 -31.14 0.57 -2.70
N LEU A 195 -31.36 -0.74 -2.51
CA LEU A 195 -30.29 -1.73 -2.49
C LEU A 195 -29.50 -1.76 -3.82
N ALA A 196 -30.19 -1.61 -4.94
CA ALA A 196 -29.53 -1.52 -6.24
C ALA A 196 -28.62 -0.29 -6.33
N SER A 197 -29.11 0.87 -5.82
CA SER A 197 -28.29 2.09 -5.73
C SER A 197 -27.11 1.93 -4.79
N ASP A 198 -27.31 1.35 -3.61
CA ASP A 198 -26.23 1.11 -2.63
C ASP A 198 -25.16 0.19 -3.20
N ARG A 199 -25.55 -0.88 -3.89
CA ARG A 199 -24.60 -1.77 -4.55
C ARG A 199 -23.85 -1.11 -5.71
N ALA A 200 -24.51 -0.21 -6.45
CA ALA A 200 -23.85 0.57 -7.49
C ALA A 200 -22.77 1.48 -6.88
N ASN A 201 -23.06 2.12 -5.74
CA ASN A 201 -22.11 2.94 -5.01
C ASN A 201 -20.91 2.11 -4.50
N VAL A 202 -21.17 0.92 -3.94
CA VAL A 202 -20.09 -0.01 -3.53
C VAL A 202 -19.21 -0.41 -4.71
N GLY A 203 -19.83 -0.73 -5.86
CA GLY A 203 -19.10 -1.05 -7.08
C GLY A 203 -18.23 0.11 -7.59
N ALA A 204 -18.76 1.34 -7.54
CA ALA A 204 -18.01 2.53 -7.90
C ALA A 204 -16.80 2.76 -6.93
N ASN A 205 -17.02 2.57 -5.62
CA ASN A 205 -15.96 2.63 -4.63
C ASN A 205 -14.87 1.59 -4.88
N GLN A 206 -15.25 0.34 -5.18
CA GLN A 206 -14.31 -0.73 -5.52
C GLN A 206 -13.49 -0.39 -6.77
N SER A 207 -14.12 0.15 -7.81
CA SER A 207 -13.43 0.58 -9.02
C SER A 207 -12.41 1.68 -8.72
N ARG A 208 -12.78 2.67 -7.90
CA ARG A 208 -11.88 3.76 -7.50
C ARG A 208 -10.72 3.27 -6.64
N LEU A 209 -10.95 2.34 -5.71
CA LEU A 209 -9.91 1.73 -4.89
C LEU A 209 -8.93 0.90 -5.74
N ASN A 210 -9.42 0.19 -6.77
CA ASN A 210 -8.56 -0.52 -7.72
C ASN A 210 -7.65 0.47 -8.47
N MET A 211 -8.20 1.57 -9.00
CA MET A 211 -7.41 2.60 -9.66
C MET A 211 -6.37 3.22 -8.72
N ALA A 212 -6.71 3.44 -7.45
CA ALA A 212 -5.77 3.95 -6.46
C ALA A 212 -4.64 2.94 -6.16
N SER A 213 -4.96 1.64 -6.09
CA SER A 213 -3.97 0.58 -5.92
C SER A 213 -2.98 0.52 -7.10
N ASP A 214 -3.48 0.62 -8.32
CA ASP A 214 -2.67 0.63 -9.54
C ASP A 214 -1.78 1.87 -9.61
N TYR A 215 -2.33 3.03 -9.27
CA TYR A 215 -1.57 4.29 -9.18
C TYR A 215 -0.43 4.21 -8.14
N LEU A 216 -0.72 3.66 -6.96
CA LEU A 216 0.28 3.48 -5.90
C LEU A 216 1.38 2.51 -6.34
N ALA A 217 1.03 1.42 -7.02
CA ALA A 217 2.00 0.46 -7.56
C ALA A 217 2.94 1.12 -8.58
N ALA A 218 2.39 1.88 -9.54
CA ALA A 218 3.19 2.63 -10.52
C ALA A 218 4.06 3.71 -9.86
N THR A 219 3.55 4.37 -8.83
CA THR A 219 4.28 5.38 -8.07
C THR A 219 5.48 4.76 -7.33
N ILE A 220 5.29 3.63 -6.66
CA ILE A 220 6.35 2.87 -5.97
C ILE A 220 7.43 2.45 -6.98
N GLU A 221 7.04 1.88 -8.12
CA GLU A 221 7.97 1.48 -9.17
C GLU A 221 8.79 2.67 -9.69
N THR A 222 8.15 3.79 -10.00
CA THR A 222 8.80 4.99 -10.50
C THR A 222 9.79 5.56 -9.49
N PHE A 223 9.43 5.68 -8.21
CA PHE A 223 10.34 6.18 -7.19
C PHE A 223 11.45 5.19 -6.87
N THR A 224 11.20 3.88 -6.93
CA THR A 224 12.23 2.86 -6.78
C THR A 224 13.25 2.96 -7.91
N ALA A 225 12.81 3.08 -9.16
CA ALA A 225 13.70 3.27 -10.31
C ALA A 225 14.50 4.58 -10.20
N ALA A 226 13.88 5.67 -9.76
CA ALA A 226 14.55 6.94 -9.53
C ALA A 226 15.60 6.86 -8.41
N THR A 227 15.30 6.18 -7.32
CA THR A 227 16.23 5.93 -6.20
C THR A 227 17.40 5.08 -6.67
N SER A 228 17.16 4.01 -7.43
CA SER A 228 18.17 3.16 -8.02
C SER A 228 19.12 3.96 -8.94
N ALA A 229 18.58 4.81 -9.82
CA ALA A 229 19.38 5.65 -10.70
C ALA A 229 20.31 6.64 -9.96
N ILE A 230 19.90 7.08 -8.75
CA ILE A 230 20.69 7.99 -7.92
C ILE A 230 21.71 7.22 -7.07
N LYS A 231 21.31 6.10 -6.47
CA LYS A 231 22.03 5.43 -5.37
C LYS A 231 22.84 4.22 -5.81
N ASP A 232 22.39 3.50 -6.85
CA ASP A 232 23.05 2.24 -7.22
C ASP A 232 24.37 2.48 -7.95
N VAL A 233 25.33 1.61 -7.69
CA VAL A 233 26.63 1.62 -8.33
C VAL A 233 26.62 0.82 -9.63
N ASN A 234 27.25 1.32 -10.68
CA ASN A 234 27.56 0.50 -11.84
C ASN A 234 28.75 -0.41 -11.52
N VAL A 235 28.43 -1.67 -11.22
CA VAL A 235 29.40 -2.68 -10.79
C VAL A 235 30.53 -2.89 -11.81
N ALA A 236 30.25 -2.84 -13.11
CA ALA A 236 31.28 -3.01 -14.13
C ALA A 236 32.31 -1.87 -14.12
N THR A 237 31.83 -0.63 -14.02
CA THR A 237 32.71 0.56 -13.95
C THR A 237 33.50 0.57 -12.63
N GLU A 238 32.84 0.33 -11.50
CA GLU A 238 33.47 0.37 -10.20
C GLU A 238 34.47 -0.79 -10.00
N SER A 239 34.21 -1.99 -10.56
CA SER A 239 35.17 -3.12 -10.56
C SER A 239 36.44 -2.80 -11.35
N THR A 240 36.31 -2.09 -12.46
CA THR A 240 37.45 -1.61 -13.24
C THR A 240 38.27 -0.59 -12.42
N GLU A 241 37.58 0.33 -11.74
CA GLU A 241 38.24 1.32 -10.87
C GLU A 241 38.93 0.63 -9.66
N PHE A 242 38.27 -0.32 -9.02
CA PHE A 242 38.84 -1.12 -7.97
C PHE A 242 40.11 -1.83 -8.42
N SER A 243 40.08 -2.49 -9.58
CA SER A 243 41.26 -3.18 -10.14
C SER A 243 42.41 -2.22 -10.41
N ARG A 244 42.10 -1.03 -10.97
CA ARG A 244 43.11 0.03 -11.19
C ARG A 244 43.73 0.48 -9.88
N GLN A 245 42.90 0.77 -8.85
CA GLN A 245 43.41 1.23 -7.56
C GLN A 245 44.24 0.14 -6.85
N ASN A 246 43.90 -1.13 -7.02
CA ASN A 246 44.66 -2.26 -6.50
C ASN A 246 46.05 -2.36 -7.15
N ILE A 247 46.11 -2.23 -8.49
CA ILE A 247 47.41 -2.23 -9.20
C ILE A 247 48.24 -1.01 -8.79
N LEU A 248 47.62 0.18 -8.69
CA LEU A 248 48.31 1.39 -8.24
C LEU A 248 48.81 1.26 -6.81
N ASN A 249 48.06 0.66 -5.92
CA ASN A 249 48.46 0.42 -4.52
C ASN A 249 49.72 -0.52 -4.45
N GLN A 250 49.71 -1.59 -5.22
CA GLN A 250 50.87 -2.48 -5.34
C GLN A 250 52.09 -1.77 -5.93
N SER A 251 51.88 -0.96 -6.98
CA SER A 251 52.95 -0.20 -7.63
C SER A 251 53.54 0.87 -6.70
N THR A 252 52.69 1.63 -6.00
CA THR A 252 53.17 2.66 -5.05
C THR A 252 53.89 2.05 -3.85
N THR A 253 53.48 0.86 -3.40
CA THR A 253 54.21 0.11 -2.37
C THR A 253 55.62 -0.28 -2.84
N ALA A 254 55.74 -0.77 -4.08
CA ALA A 254 57.06 -1.11 -4.66
C ALA A 254 57.90 0.16 -4.87
N MET A 255 57.31 1.26 -5.33
CA MET A 255 58.02 2.55 -5.50
C MET A 255 58.50 3.12 -4.16
N LEU A 256 57.71 3.00 -3.10
CA LEU A 256 58.09 3.42 -1.75
C LEU A 256 59.29 2.60 -1.26
N ALA A 257 59.29 1.25 -1.46
CA ALA A 257 60.39 0.40 -1.12
C ALA A 257 61.68 0.80 -1.89
N GLN A 258 61.56 1.10 -3.19
CA GLN A 258 62.68 1.55 -4.03
C GLN A 258 63.20 2.94 -3.60
N ALA A 259 62.29 3.88 -3.28
CA ALA A 259 62.68 5.21 -2.82
C ALA A 259 63.40 5.19 -1.47
N ASN A 260 63.10 4.21 -0.61
CA ASN A 260 63.80 4.01 0.65
C ASN A 260 65.21 3.39 0.48
N GLN A 261 65.47 2.70 -0.65
CA GLN A 261 66.82 2.11 -0.93
C GLN A 261 67.78 3.15 -1.53
N LEU A 262 67.29 4.19 -2.20
CA LEU A 262 68.11 5.21 -2.84
C LEU A 262 69.13 5.89 -1.90
N PRO A 263 68.77 6.35 -0.70
CA PRO A 263 69.76 6.93 0.25
C PRO A 263 70.79 5.94 0.74
N GLN A 264 70.42 4.66 0.89
CA GLN A 264 71.34 3.61 1.34
C GLN A 264 72.41 3.31 0.29
N SER A 265 72.09 3.35 -0.99
CA SER A 265 72.99 3.17 -2.07
C SER A 265 74.04 4.29 -2.15
N VAL A 266 73.65 5.53 -1.87
CA VAL A 266 74.55 6.70 -1.79
C VAL A 266 75.47 6.61 -0.58
N LEU A 267 74.97 6.16 0.58
CA LEU A 267 75.78 5.94 1.77
C LEU A 267 76.90 4.87 1.56
N ARG A 268 76.66 3.86 0.73
CA ARG A 268 77.68 2.83 0.38
C ARG A 268 78.76 3.34 -0.57
N LEU A 269 78.49 4.47 -1.26
CA LEU A 269 79.47 5.09 -2.16
C LEU A 269 80.36 6.14 -1.47
N LEU A 270 80.09 6.48 -0.21
CA LEU A 270 80.96 7.33 0.58
C LEU A 270 82.00 6.43 1.23
N PRO A 271 83.32 6.54 0.85
CA PRO A 271 84.35 5.79 1.48
C PRO A 271 84.57 6.27 2.92
N ASN A 272 84.74 5.34 3.88
CA ASN A 272 85.23 5.61 5.23
C ASN A 272 86.59 6.33 5.23
#